data_e3898ef876eab3efa91ee3702b4160b6
#
_entry.id   e3898ef876eab3efa91ee3702b4160b6
#
_cell.length_a   1.000
_cell.length_b   1.000
_cell.length_c   1.000
_cell.angle_alpha   90.00
_cell.angle_beta   90.00
_cell.angle_gamma   90.00
#
_symmetry.space_group_name_H-M   'P 1'
#
loop_
_entity.id
_entity.type
_entity.pdbx_description
1 polymer ?
#
loop_
_entity_poly.entity_id
_entity_poly.type
_entity_poly.pdbx_seq_one_letter_code
_entity_poly.pdbx_strand_id
1 'polypeptide(L)'
;DKYSLAGRRWTLEHASTEPTAENLRQVKEFELLVSTQQAMGWSIGKTFKETWGEERGSTFAPNRSWLDALGHPYVKAGSDNRPIDPFIGFWSFIVREDVDGRVGRPDQILDVLRMYTANGTYGIFAEDKWGTIEVGKLADMLVLSDDIFSVPAAQIRSIQPVMTIVNGEIVFQR
;
A
#
# COMPACT_ATOMS: atom_id res chain seq x y z
N ASP A 1 -5.74 -25.12 18.65
CA ASP A 1 -4.29 -25.09 18.74
C ASP A 1 -3.83 -23.96 19.65
N LYS A 2 -2.94 -24.25 20.62
CA LYS A 2 -2.50 -23.28 21.65
C LYS A 2 -1.75 -22.06 21.03
N TYR A 3 -1.28 -22.20 19.82
CA TYR A 3 -0.45 -21.19 19.14
C TYR A 3 -1.03 -20.75 17.79
N SER A 4 -2.33 -20.86 17.59
CA SER A 4 -2.97 -20.38 16.36
C SER A 4 -2.66 -18.89 16.15
N LEU A 5 -2.25 -18.53 14.95
CA LEU A 5 -2.04 -17.14 14.51
C LEU A 5 -3.30 -16.55 13.86
N ALA A 6 -4.27 -17.39 13.50
CA ALA A 6 -5.51 -16.96 12.87
C ALA A 6 -6.24 -15.90 13.71
N GLY A 7 -6.72 -14.84 13.04
CA GLY A 7 -7.40 -13.71 13.66
C GLY A 7 -6.52 -12.74 14.45
N ARG A 8 -5.22 -13.02 14.60
CA ARG A 8 -4.30 -12.12 15.33
C ARG A 8 -3.77 -10.98 14.48
N ARG A 9 -4.02 -11.00 13.19
CA ARG A 9 -3.59 -9.98 12.21
C ARG A 9 -2.09 -9.67 12.26
N TRP A 10 -1.28 -10.70 12.47
CA TRP A 10 0.17 -10.56 12.39
C TRP A 10 0.57 -10.16 10.98
N THR A 11 1.57 -9.30 10.86
CA THR A 11 1.99 -8.72 9.60
C THR A 11 3.39 -9.17 9.21
N LEU A 12 3.55 -9.60 7.97
CA LEU A 12 4.84 -9.64 7.28
C LEU A 12 5.14 -8.23 6.77
N GLU A 13 6.07 -7.56 7.44
CA GLU A 13 6.56 -6.26 6.96
C GLU A 13 7.60 -6.47 5.86
N HIS A 14 7.66 -5.49 4.94
CA HIS A 14 8.62 -5.49 3.82
C HIS A 14 8.57 -6.76 2.97
N ALA A 15 7.38 -7.21 2.58
CA ALA A 15 7.22 -8.38 1.71
C ALA A 15 7.78 -8.09 0.31
N SER A 16 9.12 -8.04 0.22
CA SER A 16 9.85 -7.39 -0.86
C SER A 16 10.14 -8.28 -2.06
N THR A 17 9.99 -9.59 -1.95
CA THR A 17 10.27 -10.52 -3.05
C THR A 17 9.02 -11.27 -3.48
N GLU A 18 9.00 -11.72 -4.75
CA GLU A 18 7.91 -12.54 -5.26
C GLU A 18 7.70 -13.77 -4.37
N PRO A 19 6.48 -13.98 -3.85
CA PRO A 19 6.21 -15.11 -2.99
C PRO A 19 6.21 -16.42 -3.78
N THR A 20 6.78 -17.46 -3.20
CA THR A 20 6.61 -18.82 -3.71
C THR A 20 5.19 -19.32 -3.45
N ALA A 21 4.76 -20.36 -4.15
CA ALA A 21 3.47 -21.00 -3.89
C ALA A 21 3.35 -21.48 -2.42
N GLU A 22 4.45 -21.94 -1.83
CA GLU A 22 4.50 -22.34 -0.42
C GLU A 22 4.35 -21.16 0.53
N ASN A 23 5.02 -20.03 0.25
CA ASN A 23 4.85 -18.82 1.05
C ASN A 23 3.38 -18.34 1.02
N LEU A 24 2.75 -18.32 -0.16
CA LEU A 24 1.34 -17.96 -0.30
C LEU A 24 0.42 -18.88 0.49
N ARG A 25 0.69 -20.20 0.44
CA ARG A 25 -0.08 -21.17 1.22
C ARG A 25 0.02 -20.90 2.72
N GLN A 26 1.23 -20.68 3.24
CA GLN A 26 1.46 -20.42 4.67
C GLN A 26 0.85 -19.09 5.11
N VAL A 27 0.99 -18.03 4.32
CA VAL A 27 0.39 -16.72 4.64
C VAL A 27 -1.14 -16.83 4.74
N LYS A 28 -1.78 -17.59 3.84
CA LYS A 28 -3.22 -17.84 3.89
C LYS A 28 -3.62 -18.70 5.09
N GLU A 29 -2.89 -19.79 5.32
CA GLU A 29 -3.16 -20.72 6.42
C GLU A 29 -3.10 -20.03 7.80
N PHE A 30 -2.15 -19.13 7.97
CA PHE A 30 -1.97 -18.40 9.22
C PHE A 30 -2.71 -17.06 9.27
N GLU A 31 -3.47 -16.72 8.23
CA GLU A 31 -4.18 -15.43 8.10
C GLU A 31 -3.27 -14.22 8.35
N LEU A 32 -2.05 -14.27 7.83
CA LEU A 32 -1.10 -13.16 7.99
C LEU A 32 -1.48 -12.00 7.07
N LEU A 33 -1.23 -10.80 7.55
CA LEU A 33 -1.27 -9.59 6.74
C LEU A 33 0.08 -9.39 6.05
N VAL A 34 0.06 -8.70 4.94
CA VAL A 34 1.25 -8.31 4.19
C VAL A 34 1.33 -6.80 4.12
N SER A 35 2.49 -6.25 4.45
CA SER A 35 2.78 -4.83 4.31
C SER A 35 3.86 -4.61 3.26
N THR A 36 3.61 -3.71 2.33
CA THR A 36 4.49 -3.41 1.20
C THR A 36 4.85 -1.92 1.15
N GLN A 37 6.06 -1.62 0.69
CA GLN A 37 6.61 -0.26 0.62
C GLN A 37 7.10 0.03 -0.80
N GLN A 38 6.16 0.32 -1.69
CA GLN A 38 6.45 0.50 -3.10
C GLN A 38 7.39 1.67 -3.40
N ALA A 39 7.31 2.74 -2.61
CA ALA A 39 8.20 3.88 -2.75
C ALA A 39 9.68 3.52 -2.56
N MET A 40 9.98 2.47 -1.78
CA MET A 40 11.33 1.92 -1.68
C MET A 40 11.78 1.31 -3.01
N GLY A 41 10.91 0.61 -3.72
CA GLY A 41 11.20 0.09 -5.06
C GLY A 41 11.62 1.19 -6.02
N TRP A 42 10.92 2.30 -6.03
CA TRP A 42 11.30 3.46 -6.83
C TRP A 42 12.65 4.05 -6.41
N SER A 43 12.92 4.16 -5.13
CA SER A 43 14.13 4.83 -4.62
C SER A 43 15.39 3.97 -4.70
N ILE A 44 15.26 2.65 -4.50
CA ILE A 44 16.41 1.73 -4.40
C ILE A 44 16.28 0.46 -5.26
N GLY A 45 15.25 0.35 -6.11
CA GLY A 45 14.99 -0.82 -6.95
C GLY A 45 16.17 -1.17 -7.87
N LYS A 46 16.87 -0.16 -8.40
CA LYS A 46 18.09 -0.36 -9.18
C LYS A 46 19.17 -1.12 -8.37
N THR A 47 19.37 -0.73 -7.11
CA THR A 47 20.32 -1.40 -6.21
C THR A 47 19.94 -2.87 -5.98
N PHE A 48 18.65 -3.20 -5.89
CA PHE A 48 18.20 -4.58 -5.77
C PHE A 48 18.52 -5.39 -7.03
N LYS A 49 18.32 -4.82 -8.22
CA LYS A 49 18.73 -5.47 -9.49
C LYS A 49 20.23 -5.70 -9.56
N GLU A 50 21.04 -4.73 -9.18
CA GLU A 50 22.49 -4.83 -9.15
C GLU A 50 22.97 -5.87 -8.12
N THR A 51 22.31 -5.99 -6.98
CA THR A 51 22.73 -6.86 -5.87
C THR A 51 22.19 -8.30 -6.00
N TRP A 52 20.92 -8.45 -6.42
CA TRP A 52 20.24 -9.75 -6.48
C TRP A 52 20.19 -10.35 -7.88
N GLY A 53 20.67 -9.62 -8.89
CA GLY A 53 20.54 -9.94 -10.31
C GLY A 53 19.20 -9.48 -10.90
N GLU A 54 19.16 -9.38 -12.24
CA GLU A 54 18.00 -8.83 -12.97
C GLU A 54 16.70 -9.61 -12.68
N GLU A 55 16.75 -10.92 -12.71
CA GLU A 55 15.57 -11.77 -12.50
C GLU A 55 14.92 -11.53 -11.14
N ARG A 56 15.67 -11.63 -10.05
CA ARG A 56 15.14 -11.46 -8.70
C ARG A 56 14.89 -10.00 -8.35
N GLY A 57 15.76 -9.10 -8.77
CA GLY A 57 15.61 -7.67 -8.48
C GLY A 57 14.44 -7.04 -9.20
N SER A 58 14.04 -7.53 -10.39
CA SER A 58 12.85 -7.04 -11.11
C SER A 58 11.52 -7.48 -10.47
N THR A 59 11.55 -8.45 -9.56
CA THR A 59 10.36 -8.85 -8.80
C THR A 59 10.24 -8.15 -7.44
N PHE A 60 11.02 -7.12 -7.19
CA PHE A 60 10.95 -6.37 -5.94
C PHE A 60 9.56 -5.72 -5.73
N ALA A 61 9.05 -5.80 -4.50
CA ALA A 61 7.74 -5.31 -4.09
C ALA A 61 6.59 -5.80 -5.01
N PRO A 62 6.32 -7.11 -5.02
CA PRO A 62 5.36 -7.76 -5.93
C PRO A 62 3.91 -7.56 -5.43
N ASN A 63 3.46 -6.32 -5.34
CA ASN A 63 2.19 -5.95 -4.73
C ASN A 63 1.01 -6.62 -5.41
N ARG A 64 1.03 -6.71 -6.75
CA ARG A 64 -0.05 -7.36 -7.48
C ARG A 64 -0.16 -8.84 -7.16
N SER A 65 0.97 -9.55 -7.05
CA SER A 65 0.97 -10.97 -6.67
C SER A 65 0.35 -11.18 -5.29
N TRP A 66 0.67 -10.31 -4.34
CA TRP A 66 0.05 -10.36 -3.01
C TRP A 66 -1.44 -10.03 -3.04
N LEU A 67 -1.85 -8.97 -3.76
CA LEU A 67 -3.28 -8.60 -3.88
C LEU A 67 -4.09 -9.66 -4.59
N ASP A 68 -3.59 -10.24 -5.68
CA ASP A 68 -4.28 -11.31 -6.40
C ASP A 68 -4.42 -12.58 -5.56
N ALA A 69 -3.43 -12.85 -4.70
CA ALA A 69 -3.44 -14.02 -3.86
C ALA A 69 -4.31 -13.87 -2.60
N LEU A 70 -4.26 -12.72 -1.93
CA LEU A 70 -4.85 -12.53 -0.60
C LEU A 70 -6.10 -11.65 -0.62
N GLY A 71 -6.16 -10.68 -1.55
CA GLY A 71 -7.23 -9.67 -1.59
C GLY A 71 -7.19 -8.67 -0.44
N HIS A 72 -8.21 -7.81 -0.40
CA HIS A 72 -8.45 -6.92 0.74
C HIS A 72 -9.16 -7.68 1.88
N PRO A 73 -8.88 -7.35 3.15
CA PRO A 73 -8.00 -6.29 3.65
C PRO A 73 -6.58 -6.76 3.98
N TYR A 74 -6.13 -7.90 3.46
CA TYR A 74 -4.90 -8.57 3.90
C TYR A 74 -3.61 -7.93 3.41
N VAL A 75 -3.66 -7.07 2.38
CA VAL A 75 -2.49 -6.35 1.86
C VAL A 75 -2.60 -4.87 2.18
N LYS A 76 -1.65 -4.33 2.92
CA LYS A 76 -1.56 -2.91 3.28
C LYS A 76 -0.29 -2.29 2.73
N ALA A 77 -0.24 -0.97 2.65
CA ALA A 77 0.88 -0.21 2.15
C ALA A 77 1.37 0.84 3.15
N GLY A 78 2.63 1.18 3.03
CA GLY A 78 3.27 2.27 3.76
C GLY A 78 4.45 2.82 2.98
N SER A 79 5.03 3.92 3.44
CA SER A 79 6.19 4.55 2.82
C SER A 79 7.52 4.06 3.43
N ASP A 80 7.48 3.47 4.64
CA ASP A 80 8.64 3.33 5.50
C ASP A 80 9.25 4.72 5.79
N ASN A 81 10.54 4.89 5.67
CA ASN A 81 11.22 6.14 5.97
C ASN A 81 11.57 6.99 4.73
N ARG A 82 11.41 6.48 3.52
CA ARG A 82 11.79 7.20 2.28
C ARG A 82 11.04 6.73 1.04
N PRO A 83 10.49 7.64 0.26
CA PRO A 83 10.06 8.98 0.65
C PRO A 83 8.82 8.91 1.55
N ILE A 84 8.69 9.86 2.49
CA ILE A 84 7.54 9.92 3.42
C ILE A 84 6.26 10.36 2.71
N ASP A 85 6.38 11.06 1.57
CA ASP A 85 5.25 11.55 0.79
C ASP A 85 4.39 10.40 0.26
N PRO A 86 3.12 10.26 0.70
CA PRO A 86 2.24 9.18 0.28
C PRO A 86 1.92 9.24 -1.22
N PHE A 87 1.93 10.41 -1.86
CA PHE A 87 1.63 10.53 -3.29
C PHE A 87 2.76 9.99 -4.17
N ILE A 88 4.01 10.04 -3.71
CA ILE A 88 5.10 9.30 -4.34
C ILE A 88 4.86 7.79 -4.20
N GLY A 89 4.37 7.35 -3.04
CA GLY A 89 3.94 5.98 -2.83
C GLY A 89 2.85 5.58 -3.82
N PHE A 90 1.74 6.31 -3.88
CA PHE A 90 0.64 6.05 -4.82
C PHE A 90 1.13 6.01 -6.27
N TRP A 91 1.91 7.01 -6.69
CA TRP A 91 2.48 7.07 -8.03
C TRP A 91 3.34 5.83 -8.33
N SER A 92 4.19 5.42 -7.40
CA SER A 92 5.08 4.27 -7.59
C SER A 92 4.35 2.93 -7.67
N PHE A 93 3.15 2.81 -7.11
CA PHE A 93 2.28 1.66 -7.32
C PHE A 93 1.68 1.62 -8.73
N ILE A 94 1.38 2.78 -9.29
CA ILE A 94 0.72 2.90 -10.61
C ILE A 94 1.74 2.97 -11.75
N VAL A 95 2.87 3.67 -11.53
CA VAL A 95 3.93 3.88 -12.51
C VAL A 95 5.24 3.32 -11.96
N ARG A 96 5.64 2.16 -12.46
CA ARG A 96 6.89 1.50 -12.09
C ARG A 96 7.94 1.79 -13.15
N GLU A 97 8.84 2.72 -12.87
CA GLU A 97 9.95 3.07 -13.79
C GLU A 97 11.21 2.21 -13.54
N ASP A 98 11.33 1.64 -12.36
CA ASP A 98 12.52 0.93 -11.86
C ASP A 98 12.44 -0.59 -11.97
N VAL A 99 11.25 -1.13 -11.89
CA VAL A 99 10.95 -2.56 -11.92
C VAL A 99 9.71 -2.81 -12.76
N ASP A 100 9.61 -3.97 -13.36
CA ASP A 100 8.47 -4.35 -14.17
C ASP A 100 7.18 -4.35 -13.32
N GLY A 101 6.40 -3.28 -13.45
CA GLY A 101 5.28 -2.95 -12.57
C GLY A 101 4.04 -3.74 -12.90
N ARG A 102 3.71 -4.72 -12.09
CA ARG A 102 2.46 -5.49 -12.22
C ARG A 102 1.24 -4.74 -11.68
N VAL A 103 1.44 -3.58 -11.05
CA VAL A 103 0.36 -2.72 -10.52
C VAL A 103 0.12 -1.48 -11.40
N GLY A 104 0.78 -1.36 -12.53
CA GLY A 104 0.82 -0.15 -13.35
C GLY A 104 -0.44 0.15 -14.18
N ARG A 105 -1.65 -0.11 -13.71
CA ARG A 105 -2.88 0.22 -14.44
C ARG A 105 -3.71 1.25 -13.67
N PRO A 106 -4.22 2.30 -14.37
CA PRO A 106 -5.04 3.35 -13.72
C PRO A 106 -6.27 2.84 -12.95
N ASP A 107 -6.84 1.72 -13.39
CA ASP A 107 -7.98 1.08 -12.73
C ASP A 107 -7.67 0.46 -11.36
N GLN A 108 -6.41 0.48 -10.95
CA GLN A 108 -5.92 -0.03 -9.67
C GLN A 108 -5.73 1.05 -8.61
N ILE A 109 -6.01 2.31 -8.91
CA ILE A 109 -5.89 3.42 -7.96
C ILE A 109 -6.72 3.14 -6.70
N LEU A 110 -7.91 2.60 -6.84
CA LEU A 110 -8.76 2.26 -5.71
C LEU A 110 -8.14 1.18 -4.80
N ASP A 111 -7.44 0.20 -5.37
CA ASP A 111 -6.72 -0.81 -4.58
C ASP A 111 -5.63 -0.15 -3.74
N VAL A 112 -4.85 0.75 -4.35
CA VAL A 112 -3.79 1.50 -3.66
C VAL A 112 -4.37 2.36 -2.54
N LEU A 113 -5.46 3.08 -2.79
CA LEU A 113 -6.15 3.86 -1.76
C LEU A 113 -6.60 2.99 -0.58
N ARG A 114 -7.20 1.83 -0.85
CA ARG A 114 -7.60 0.89 0.21
C ARG A 114 -6.40 0.38 1.01
N MET A 115 -5.29 0.09 0.35
CA MET A 115 -4.07 -0.37 1.02
C MET A 115 -3.50 0.67 1.99
N TYR A 116 -3.61 1.96 1.65
CA TYR A 116 -3.16 3.09 2.49
C TYR A 116 -4.18 3.52 3.56
N THR A 117 -5.44 3.11 3.44
CA THR A 117 -6.52 3.54 4.34
C THR A 117 -7.18 2.35 5.05
N ALA A 118 -8.23 1.79 4.50
CA ALA A 118 -9.04 0.74 5.12
C ALA A 118 -8.24 -0.51 5.52
N ASN A 119 -7.30 -0.96 4.68
CA ASN A 119 -6.49 -2.14 4.99
C ASN A 119 -5.47 -1.84 6.11
N GLY A 120 -4.93 -0.61 6.15
CA GLY A 120 -4.05 -0.17 7.23
C GLY A 120 -4.77 -0.21 8.58
N THR A 121 -5.99 0.32 8.64
CA THR A 121 -6.79 0.35 9.88
C THR A 121 -7.24 -1.05 10.30
N TYR A 122 -7.56 -1.92 9.35
CA TYR A 122 -7.81 -3.33 9.64
C TYR A 122 -6.60 -3.99 10.32
N GLY A 123 -5.39 -3.69 9.87
CA GLY A 123 -4.16 -4.25 10.43
C GLY A 123 -3.90 -3.90 11.90
N ILE A 124 -4.52 -2.85 12.41
CA ILE A 124 -4.37 -2.37 13.80
C ILE A 124 -5.67 -2.48 14.62
N PHE A 125 -6.67 -3.23 14.15
CA PHE A 125 -7.98 -3.41 14.81
C PHE A 125 -8.73 -2.09 15.02
N ALA A 126 -8.63 -1.15 14.08
CA ALA A 126 -9.25 0.17 14.16
C ALA A 126 -10.22 0.45 12.99
N GLU A 127 -10.60 -0.54 12.23
CA GLU A 127 -11.50 -0.43 11.07
C GLU A 127 -12.89 0.11 11.41
N ASP A 128 -13.33 -0.06 12.65
CA ASP A 128 -14.59 0.52 13.14
C ASP A 128 -14.51 2.03 13.37
N LYS A 129 -13.29 2.58 13.45
CA LYS A 129 -13.04 3.99 13.78
C LYS A 129 -12.52 4.81 12.60
N TRP A 130 -11.70 4.20 11.73
CA TRP A 130 -10.99 4.90 10.65
C TRP A 130 -10.98 4.09 9.36
N GLY A 131 -10.43 4.72 8.32
CA GLY A 131 -10.06 4.08 7.06
C GLY A 131 -11.08 4.24 5.94
N THR A 132 -12.32 4.60 6.28
CA THR A 132 -13.39 4.88 5.33
C THR A 132 -14.22 6.07 5.79
N ILE A 133 -14.90 6.73 4.83
CA ILE A 133 -15.82 7.82 5.12
C ILE A 133 -17.22 7.21 5.31
N GLU A 134 -17.56 6.93 6.55
CA GLU A 134 -18.84 6.32 6.94
C GLU A 134 -19.40 6.97 8.20
N VAL A 135 -20.72 6.96 8.35
CA VAL A 135 -21.40 7.48 9.55
C VAL A 135 -20.94 6.67 10.77
N GLY A 136 -20.52 7.37 11.81
CA GLY A 136 -20.05 6.78 13.08
C GLY A 136 -18.53 6.61 13.16
N LYS A 137 -17.78 6.83 12.07
CA LYS A 137 -16.32 6.86 12.09
C LYS A 137 -15.79 8.27 12.31
N LEU A 138 -14.52 8.35 12.71
CA LEU A 138 -13.83 9.62 12.87
C LEU A 138 -13.69 10.30 11.50
N ALA A 139 -13.92 11.60 11.48
CA ALA A 139 -13.81 12.40 10.27
C ALA A 139 -12.36 12.82 10.01
N ASP A 140 -11.51 11.80 9.72
CA ASP A 140 -10.12 11.97 9.31
C ASP A 140 -10.07 11.93 7.79
N MET A 141 -9.86 13.08 7.14
CA MET A 141 -10.01 13.22 5.70
C MET A 141 -8.95 14.15 5.11
N LEU A 142 -8.65 13.91 3.82
CA LEU A 142 -7.87 14.82 2.99
C LEU A 142 -8.72 15.35 1.85
N VAL A 143 -8.63 16.64 1.59
CA VAL A 143 -9.05 17.24 0.32
C VAL A 143 -7.81 17.42 -0.53
N LEU A 144 -7.86 16.90 -1.74
CA LEU A 144 -6.72 16.88 -2.67
C LEU A 144 -6.84 18.03 -3.67
N SER A 145 -5.68 18.47 -4.21
CA SER A 145 -5.63 19.52 -5.25
C SER A 145 -6.29 19.08 -6.56
N ASP A 146 -6.32 17.79 -6.81
CA ASP A 146 -6.81 17.20 -8.06
C ASP A 146 -7.55 15.89 -7.81
N ASP A 147 -8.42 15.50 -8.74
CA ASP A 147 -9.07 14.20 -8.69
C ASP A 147 -8.08 13.10 -9.09
N ILE A 148 -7.64 12.32 -8.11
CA ILE A 148 -6.67 11.24 -8.28
C ILE A 148 -7.12 10.17 -9.30
N PHE A 149 -8.42 10.04 -9.56
CA PHE A 149 -8.95 9.09 -10.53
C PHE A 149 -8.92 9.61 -11.97
N SER A 150 -8.81 10.94 -12.14
CA SER A 150 -8.90 11.61 -13.44
C SER A 150 -7.56 12.13 -13.95
N VAL A 151 -6.59 12.38 -13.09
CA VAL A 151 -5.27 12.85 -13.52
C VAL A 151 -4.50 11.77 -14.25
N PRO A 152 -3.64 12.13 -15.22
CA PRO A 152 -2.69 11.19 -15.82
C PRO A 152 -1.82 10.54 -14.73
N ALA A 153 -1.56 9.24 -14.85
CA ALA A 153 -0.80 8.48 -13.85
C ALA A 153 0.54 9.14 -13.45
N ALA A 154 1.27 9.72 -14.43
CA ALA A 154 2.52 10.42 -14.17
C ALA A 154 2.37 11.68 -13.28
N GLN A 155 1.19 12.25 -13.16
CA GLN A 155 0.90 13.44 -12.37
C GLN A 155 0.46 13.13 -10.94
N ILE A 156 0.14 11.87 -10.60
CA ILE A 156 -0.29 11.47 -9.26
C ILE A 156 0.70 11.95 -8.19
N ARG A 157 2.00 11.86 -8.44
CA ARG A 157 3.06 12.32 -7.51
C ARG A 157 3.08 13.84 -7.27
N SER A 158 2.35 14.61 -8.07
CA SER A 158 2.26 16.07 -7.92
C SER A 158 1.01 16.52 -7.18
N ILE A 159 0.09 15.61 -6.87
CA ILE A 159 -1.10 15.89 -6.06
C ILE A 159 -0.66 16.32 -4.67
N GLN A 160 -1.32 17.36 -4.15
CA GLN A 160 -1.04 17.90 -2.82
C GLN A 160 -2.32 17.92 -1.97
N PRO A 161 -2.23 17.73 -0.66
CA PRO A 161 -3.34 18.04 0.21
C PRO A 161 -3.58 19.56 0.21
N VAL A 162 -4.80 19.98 -0.04
CA VAL A 162 -5.24 21.37 0.11
C VAL A 162 -5.97 21.59 1.42
N MET A 163 -6.49 20.52 2.03
CA MET A 163 -7.03 20.55 3.38
C MET A 163 -6.81 19.19 4.06
N THR A 164 -6.45 19.23 5.34
CA THR A 164 -6.39 18.05 6.21
C THR A 164 -7.36 18.25 7.36
N ILE A 165 -8.22 17.26 7.56
CA ILE A 165 -9.24 17.24 8.61
C ILE A 165 -8.91 16.06 9.52
N VAL A 166 -8.84 16.31 10.83
CA VAL A 166 -8.62 15.28 11.85
C VAL A 166 -9.73 15.38 12.88
N ASN A 167 -10.43 14.30 13.10
CA ASN A 167 -11.58 14.24 14.00
C ASN A 167 -12.63 15.35 13.75
N GLY A 168 -12.83 15.72 12.48
CA GLY A 168 -13.76 16.76 12.06
C GLY A 168 -13.21 18.19 12.14
N GLU A 169 -12.00 18.42 12.64
CA GLU A 169 -11.35 19.72 12.73
C GLU A 169 -10.36 19.92 11.58
N ILE A 170 -10.40 21.10 10.95
CA ILE A 170 -9.42 21.47 9.92
C ILE A 170 -8.10 21.81 10.61
N VAL A 171 -7.11 20.93 10.44
CA VAL A 171 -5.76 21.10 11.01
C VAL A 171 -4.75 21.69 10.03
N PHE A 172 -5.08 21.66 8.74
CA PHE A 172 -4.29 22.27 7.67
C PHE A 172 -5.20 22.73 6.55
N GLN A 173 -4.96 23.93 6.02
CA GLN A 173 -5.61 24.46 4.83
C GLN A 173 -4.62 25.36 4.09
N ARG A 174 -4.52 25.19 2.76
CA ARG A 174 -3.66 25.94 1.86
C ARG A 174 -4.45 27.04 1.18
#